data_861c519a453c31a29daa415f784093a6
#
_entry.id   861c519a453c31a29daa415f784093a6
#
_cell.length_a   1.000
_cell.length_b   1.000
_cell.length_c   1.000
_cell.angle_alpha   90.00
_cell.angle_beta   90.00
_cell.angle_gamma   90.00
#
_symmetry.space_group_name_H-M   'P 1'
#
loop_
_entity.id
_entity.type
_entity.pdbx_description
1 polymer ?
#
loop_
_entity_poly.entity_id
_entity_poly.type
_entity_poly.pdbx_seq_one_letter_code
_entity_poly.pdbx_strand_id
1 'polypeptide(L)'
;MNSHFLLREWRFSDKKSLAENANNINIWNNVRDYFPHPYTEKDAEEFIQMVFDKPKPCTDFAIETEGQAVGGIGIVPQTDVHKITTEIGYWLGEKYWNRGIMTHAVRQMVEYTFENFPVTKIYAPIFEYNIASMRVLEKAGFVREAVLKESAIKNGKTIDLYYYGLRLPPENNGTR
;
A
#
# COMPACT_ATOMS: atom_id res chain seq x y z
N MET A 1 -7.59 15.31 -15.74
CA MET A 1 -6.96 16.22 -14.75
C MET A 1 -5.80 15.46 -14.15
N ASN A 2 -4.56 15.91 -14.37
CA ASN A 2 -3.41 15.34 -13.67
C ASN A 2 -3.49 15.81 -12.21
N SER A 3 -3.91 14.93 -11.32
CA SER A 3 -3.79 15.20 -9.91
C SER A 3 -2.29 15.15 -9.56
N HIS A 4 -1.69 16.32 -9.35
CA HIS A 4 -0.31 16.40 -8.90
C HIS A 4 -0.22 15.77 -7.51
N PHE A 5 0.49 14.67 -7.41
CA PHE A 5 0.88 14.04 -6.17
C PHE A 5 2.36 13.65 -6.24
N LEU A 6 2.97 13.44 -5.09
CA LEU A 6 4.36 13.03 -4.96
C LEU A 6 4.44 11.85 -4.00
N LEU A 7 5.19 10.80 -4.35
CA LEU A 7 5.68 9.82 -3.39
C LEU A 7 6.99 10.32 -2.80
N ARG A 8 7.05 10.42 -1.48
CA ARG A 8 8.26 10.80 -0.76
C ARG A 8 8.38 10.08 0.57
N GLU A 9 9.56 10.09 1.12
CA GLU A 9 9.76 9.60 2.49
C GLU A 9 8.93 10.42 3.50
N TRP A 10 8.48 9.76 4.56
CA TRP A 10 7.77 10.39 5.66
C TRP A 10 8.63 11.43 6.37
N ARG A 11 8.00 12.41 7.00
CA ARG A 11 8.62 13.46 7.82
C ARG A 11 7.90 13.57 9.15
N PHE A 12 8.60 13.91 10.23
CA PHE A 12 7.93 14.13 11.53
C PHE A 12 6.89 15.26 11.49
N SER A 13 7.06 16.22 10.58
CA SER A 13 6.06 17.27 10.34
C SER A 13 4.75 16.76 9.77
N ASP A 14 4.69 15.52 9.25
CA ASP A 14 3.49 14.94 8.66
C ASP A 14 2.50 14.41 9.70
N LYS A 15 2.89 14.30 10.98
CA LYS A 15 2.07 13.65 12.00
C LYS A 15 0.64 14.16 12.09
N LYS A 16 0.45 15.47 11.99
CA LYS A 16 -0.89 16.05 12.02
C LYS A 16 -1.71 15.70 10.79
N SER A 17 -1.18 15.91 9.60
CA SER A 17 -1.89 15.58 8.35
C SER A 17 -2.14 14.08 8.20
N LEU A 18 -1.19 13.24 8.65
CA LEU A 18 -1.35 11.80 8.71
C LEU A 18 -2.53 11.43 9.61
N ALA A 19 -2.56 11.90 10.85
CA ALA A 19 -3.65 11.60 11.78
C ALA A 19 -5.02 12.07 11.28
N GLU A 20 -5.10 13.29 10.76
CA GLU A 20 -6.34 13.86 10.22
C GLU A 20 -6.91 13.04 9.03
N ASN A 21 -6.04 12.57 8.12
CA ASN A 21 -6.49 11.80 6.95
C ASN A 21 -6.72 10.32 7.26
N ALA A 22 -5.95 9.75 8.20
CA ALA A 22 -6.05 8.35 8.60
C ALA A 22 -7.24 8.07 9.53
N ASN A 23 -7.67 9.04 10.34
CA ASN A 23 -8.77 8.89 11.28
C ASN A 23 -10.13 8.85 10.57
N ASN A 24 -10.38 7.77 9.86
CA ASN A 24 -11.57 7.59 9.05
C ASN A 24 -12.02 6.12 9.06
N ILE A 25 -13.27 5.89 9.46
CA ILE A 25 -13.85 4.54 9.57
C ILE A 25 -13.88 3.81 8.22
N ASN A 26 -14.08 4.54 7.11
CA ASN A 26 -14.12 3.96 5.77
C ASN A 26 -12.73 3.48 5.33
N ILE A 27 -11.65 4.12 5.82
CA ILE A 27 -10.29 3.62 5.64
C ILE A 27 -10.08 2.41 6.55
N TRP A 28 -10.37 2.55 7.84
CA TRP A 28 -10.13 1.49 8.83
C TRP A 28 -10.83 0.18 8.47
N ASN A 29 -12.04 0.22 7.95
CA ASN A 29 -12.77 -0.97 7.50
C ASN A 29 -12.07 -1.74 6.37
N ASN A 30 -11.12 -1.13 5.67
CA ASN A 30 -10.44 -1.70 4.50
C ASN A 30 -8.96 -2.01 4.73
N VAL A 31 -8.46 -1.80 5.95
CA VAL A 31 -7.08 -2.08 6.35
C VAL A 31 -7.05 -3.06 7.53
N ARG A 32 -5.85 -3.59 7.82
CA ARG A 32 -5.65 -4.49 8.97
C ARG A 32 -5.82 -3.74 10.30
N ASP A 33 -6.11 -4.48 11.37
CA ASP A 33 -6.34 -3.91 12.71
C ASP A 33 -5.07 -3.32 13.37
N TYR A 34 -3.88 -3.55 12.81
CA TYR A 34 -2.67 -2.79 13.16
C TYR A 34 -2.80 -1.29 12.89
N PHE A 35 -3.64 -0.93 11.94
CA PHE A 35 -3.99 0.46 11.68
C PHE A 35 -5.06 0.84 12.70
N PRO A 36 -4.76 1.71 13.69
CA PRO A 36 -5.68 1.98 14.79
C PRO A 36 -6.90 2.80 14.34
N HIS A 37 -7.98 2.67 15.10
CA HIS A 37 -9.13 3.56 14.99
C HIS A 37 -9.77 3.73 16.38
N PRO A 38 -9.95 4.98 16.87
CA PRO A 38 -9.55 6.24 16.21
C PRO A 38 -8.04 6.36 16.01
N TYR A 39 -7.62 7.08 14.96
CA TYR A 39 -6.22 7.34 14.63
C TYR A 39 -5.80 8.69 15.20
N THR A 40 -4.80 8.72 16.08
CA THR A 40 -4.34 9.92 16.78
C THR A 40 -3.00 10.44 16.26
N GLU A 41 -2.61 11.67 16.65
CA GLU A 41 -1.26 12.18 16.34
C GLU A 41 -0.15 11.34 17.01
N LYS A 42 -0.45 10.71 18.15
CA LYS A 42 0.50 9.80 18.80
C LYS A 42 0.73 8.55 17.93
N ASP A 43 -0.33 7.96 17.38
CA ASP A 43 -0.20 6.82 16.46
C ASP A 43 0.59 7.21 15.21
N ALA A 44 0.37 8.42 14.71
CA ALA A 44 1.12 8.96 13.58
C ALA A 44 2.62 9.12 13.90
N GLU A 45 2.95 9.64 15.07
CA GLU A 45 4.32 9.79 15.53
C GLU A 45 5.02 8.45 15.69
N GLU A 46 4.37 7.47 16.33
CA GLU A 46 4.88 6.11 16.49
C GLU A 46 5.10 5.41 15.14
N PHE A 47 4.16 5.56 14.21
CA PHE A 47 4.30 5.03 12.85
C PHE A 47 5.48 5.66 12.11
N ILE A 48 5.62 6.99 12.14
CA ILE A 48 6.71 7.70 11.46
C ILE A 48 8.05 7.27 12.07
N GLN A 49 8.14 7.19 13.41
CA GLN A 49 9.35 6.72 14.08
C GLN A 49 9.70 5.29 13.65
N MET A 50 8.71 4.37 13.63
CA MET A 50 8.92 3.01 13.15
C MET A 50 9.46 2.97 11.71
N VAL A 51 8.98 3.86 10.83
CA VAL A 51 9.49 3.94 9.44
C VAL A 51 10.93 4.45 9.41
N PHE A 52 11.27 5.44 10.23
CA PHE A 52 12.65 5.94 10.32
C PHE A 52 13.65 4.91 10.83
N ASP A 53 13.21 4.00 11.72
CA ASP A 53 14.06 2.95 12.29
C ASP A 53 14.31 1.78 11.32
N LYS A 54 13.59 1.74 10.19
CA LYS A 54 13.79 0.69 9.17
C LYS A 54 15.08 0.91 8.37
N PRO A 55 15.74 -0.19 7.95
CA PRO A 55 16.90 -0.09 7.06
C PRO A 55 16.52 0.44 5.68
N LYS A 56 17.50 0.98 4.97
CA LYS A 56 17.36 1.31 3.54
C LYS A 56 17.56 0.06 2.67
N PRO A 57 16.93 -0.01 1.48
CA PRO A 57 16.08 1.01 0.85
C PRO A 57 14.76 1.22 1.58
N CYS A 58 14.16 2.42 1.45
CA CYS A 58 12.90 2.76 2.10
C CYS A 58 11.76 1.86 1.63
N THR A 59 10.96 1.37 2.57
CA THR A 59 9.80 0.50 2.28
C THR A 59 8.46 1.21 2.37
N ASP A 60 8.41 2.40 2.97
CA ASP A 60 7.16 3.10 3.29
C ASP A 60 7.23 4.57 2.87
N PHE A 61 6.30 4.99 2.03
CA PHE A 61 6.24 6.34 1.47
C PHE A 61 4.94 7.05 1.81
N ALA A 62 5.05 8.36 2.03
CA ALA A 62 3.91 9.25 2.08
C ALA A 62 3.44 9.58 0.66
N ILE A 63 2.12 9.63 0.48
CA ILE A 63 1.48 10.22 -0.69
C ILE A 63 1.18 11.66 -0.34
N GLU A 64 1.91 12.59 -0.97
CA GLU A 64 1.74 14.02 -0.75
C GLU A 64 0.90 14.65 -1.86
N THR A 65 -0.01 15.52 -1.50
CA THR A 65 -0.66 16.47 -2.41
C THR A 65 -0.82 17.82 -1.70
N GLU A 66 -0.60 18.90 -2.44
CA GLU A 66 -0.69 20.27 -1.87
C GLU A 66 0.18 20.49 -0.61
N GLY A 67 1.37 19.84 -0.56
CA GLY A 67 2.31 19.95 0.55
C GLY A 67 1.94 19.15 1.81
N GLN A 68 0.89 18.33 1.78
CA GLN A 68 0.42 17.53 2.91
C GLN A 68 0.47 16.03 2.61
N ALA A 69 0.87 15.22 3.58
CA ALA A 69 0.75 13.78 3.52
C ALA A 69 -0.72 13.38 3.68
N VAL A 70 -1.30 12.83 2.61
CA VAL A 70 -2.73 12.51 2.53
C VAL A 70 -3.00 11.02 2.42
N GLY A 71 -1.96 10.21 2.39
CA GLY A 71 -2.03 8.76 2.28
C GLY A 71 -0.66 8.13 2.50
N GLY A 72 -0.63 6.81 2.49
CA GLY A 72 0.59 6.03 2.59
C GLY A 72 0.57 4.82 1.66
N ILE A 73 1.74 4.45 1.20
CA ILE A 73 1.98 3.23 0.42
C ILE A 73 3.30 2.61 0.84
N GLY A 74 3.33 1.30 0.94
CA GLY A 74 4.55 0.60 1.33
C GLY A 74 4.57 -0.85 0.91
N ILE A 75 5.72 -1.47 1.12
CA ILE A 75 5.94 -2.90 0.90
C ILE A 75 6.42 -3.58 2.17
N VAL A 76 6.11 -4.86 2.27
CA VAL A 76 6.61 -5.75 3.32
C VAL A 76 7.38 -6.89 2.64
N PRO A 77 8.72 -6.75 2.46
CA PRO A 77 9.54 -7.80 1.92
C PRO A 77 9.42 -9.07 2.79
N GLN A 78 9.27 -10.21 2.12
CA GLN A 78 9.18 -11.48 2.80
C GLN A 78 10.57 -12.06 3.08
N THR A 79 10.62 -13.06 3.93
CA THR A 79 11.87 -13.68 4.39
C THR A 79 11.93 -15.16 4.00
N ASP A 80 13.08 -15.80 4.26
CA ASP A 80 13.31 -17.22 4.04
C ASP A 80 13.01 -17.65 2.60
N VAL A 81 12.25 -18.71 2.39
CA VAL A 81 11.88 -19.21 1.05
C VAL A 81 10.99 -18.25 0.27
N HIS A 82 10.33 -17.31 0.95
CA HIS A 82 9.47 -16.29 0.36
C HIS A 82 10.20 -14.98 0.01
N LYS A 83 11.50 -14.87 0.24
CA LYS A 83 12.32 -13.66 0.03
C LYS A 83 12.26 -13.05 -1.37
N ILE A 84 11.79 -13.81 -2.35
CA ILE A 84 11.57 -13.35 -3.73
C ILE A 84 10.22 -12.64 -3.92
N THR A 85 9.43 -12.48 -2.86
CA THR A 85 8.11 -11.85 -2.90
C THR A 85 8.03 -10.71 -1.89
N THR A 86 7.13 -9.76 -2.16
CA THR A 86 6.79 -8.70 -1.20
C THR A 86 5.31 -8.40 -1.25
N GLU A 87 4.73 -8.07 -0.10
CA GLU A 87 3.36 -7.58 -0.03
C GLU A 87 3.35 -6.07 -0.24
N ILE A 88 2.38 -5.54 -1.00
CA ILE A 88 2.12 -4.10 -1.12
C ILE A 88 0.86 -3.75 -0.35
N GLY A 89 0.91 -2.67 0.42
CA GLY A 89 -0.22 -2.10 1.14
C GLY A 89 -0.29 -0.60 0.96
N TYR A 90 -1.51 -0.05 1.01
CA TYR A 90 -1.73 1.39 0.84
C TYR A 90 -3.07 1.84 1.40
N TRP A 91 -3.15 3.13 1.67
CA TRP A 91 -4.37 3.84 2.04
C TRP A 91 -4.30 5.28 1.55
N LEU A 92 -5.46 5.93 1.41
CA LEU A 92 -5.58 7.31 0.96
C LEU A 92 -6.75 7.99 1.68
N GLY A 93 -6.57 9.24 2.10
CA GLY A 93 -7.63 10.04 2.69
C GLY A 93 -8.87 10.09 1.79
N GLU A 94 -10.06 9.91 2.37
CA GLU A 94 -11.32 9.74 1.62
C GLU A 94 -11.60 10.89 0.65
N LYS A 95 -11.30 12.13 1.04
CA LYS A 95 -11.49 13.32 0.18
C LYS A 95 -10.65 13.32 -1.11
N TYR A 96 -9.67 12.41 -1.22
CA TYR A 96 -8.80 12.26 -2.38
C TYR A 96 -9.13 11.03 -3.25
N TRP A 97 -10.15 10.26 -2.88
CA TRP A 97 -10.58 9.09 -3.65
C TRP A 97 -11.11 9.47 -5.02
N ASN A 98 -11.16 8.49 -5.92
CA ASN A 98 -11.68 8.62 -7.30
C ASN A 98 -10.94 9.64 -8.20
N ARG A 99 -9.72 10.07 -7.81
CA ARG A 99 -8.88 11.00 -8.58
C ARG A 99 -7.74 10.30 -9.33
N GLY A 100 -7.66 8.97 -9.28
CA GLY A 100 -6.60 8.20 -9.94
C GLY A 100 -5.26 8.19 -9.19
N ILE A 101 -5.11 8.94 -8.09
CA ILE A 101 -3.87 9.09 -7.32
C ILE A 101 -3.31 7.71 -6.94
N MET A 102 -4.13 6.85 -6.31
CA MET A 102 -3.66 5.55 -5.83
C MET A 102 -3.19 4.62 -6.96
N THR A 103 -3.86 4.63 -8.11
CA THR A 103 -3.43 3.82 -9.26
C THR A 103 -2.03 4.23 -9.74
N HIS A 104 -1.74 5.52 -9.79
CA HIS A 104 -0.41 6.02 -10.18
C HIS A 104 0.63 5.76 -9.09
N ALA A 105 0.25 5.94 -7.80
CA ALA A 105 1.13 5.63 -6.67
C ALA A 105 1.55 4.16 -6.64
N VAL A 106 0.60 3.24 -6.89
CA VAL A 106 0.90 1.80 -6.98
C VAL A 106 1.87 1.51 -8.13
N ARG A 107 1.69 2.12 -9.31
CA ARG A 107 2.62 1.93 -10.44
C ARG A 107 4.03 2.40 -10.09
N GLN A 108 4.17 3.59 -9.52
CA GLN A 108 5.48 4.11 -9.11
C GLN A 108 6.12 3.21 -8.04
N MET A 109 5.32 2.71 -7.07
CA MET A 109 5.83 1.82 -6.06
C MET A 109 6.24 0.45 -6.62
N VAL A 110 5.56 -0.06 -7.64
CA VAL A 110 5.93 -1.28 -8.37
C VAL A 110 7.29 -1.11 -9.05
N GLU A 111 7.48 -0.04 -9.80
CA GLU A 111 8.75 0.29 -10.46
C GLU A 111 9.88 0.39 -9.44
N TYR A 112 9.70 1.22 -8.41
CA TYR A 112 10.65 1.37 -7.32
C TYR A 112 11.01 0.03 -6.65
N THR A 113 10.01 -0.81 -6.42
CA THR A 113 10.21 -2.10 -5.73
C THR A 113 11.09 -3.04 -6.55
N PHE A 114 10.81 -3.20 -7.84
CA PHE A 114 11.62 -4.07 -8.70
C PHE A 114 13.04 -3.55 -8.95
N GLU A 115 13.24 -2.23 -8.89
CA GLU A 115 14.56 -1.61 -9.04
C GLU A 115 15.43 -1.73 -7.80
N ASN A 116 14.82 -1.70 -6.61
CA ASN A 116 15.57 -1.57 -5.35
C ASN A 116 15.58 -2.83 -4.47
N PHE A 117 14.74 -3.83 -4.78
CA PHE A 117 14.62 -5.06 -3.99
C PHE A 117 14.77 -6.30 -4.89
N PRO A 118 15.45 -7.36 -4.42
CA PRO A 118 15.67 -8.60 -5.19
C PRO A 118 14.40 -9.48 -5.18
N VAL A 119 13.26 -8.90 -5.57
CA VAL A 119 11.97 -9.60 -5.61
C VAL A 119 11.51 -9.78 -7.04
N THR A 120 10.81 -10.88 -7.31
CA THR A 120 10.27 -11.20 -8.65
C THR A 120 8.76 -11.12 -8.69
N LYS A 121 8.12 -10.90 -7.52
CA LYS A 121 6.67 -10.83 -7.41
C LYS A 121 6.24 -9.88 -6.30
N ILE A 122 5.26 -9.04 -6.61
CA ILE A 122 4.53 -8.21 -5.66
C ILE A 122 3.11 -8.77 -5.53
N TYR A 123 2.58 -8.87 -4.32
CA TYR A 123 1.21 -9.34 -4.09
C TYR A 123 0.46 -8.44 -3.11
N ALA A 124 -0.86 -8.49 -3.17
CA ALA A 124 -1.76 -7.77 -2.28
C ALA A 124 -2.97 -8.65 -1.91
N PRO A 125 -3.16 -8.97 -0.62
CA PRO A 125 -4.40 -9.56 -0.12
C PRO A 125 -5.44 -8.46 0.12
N ILE A 126 -6.59 -8.58 -0.52
CA ILE A 126 -7.67 -7.58 -0.49
C ILE A 126 -8.92 -8.19 0.12
N PHE A 127 -9.58 -7.49 1.03
CA PHE A 127 -10.86 -7.90 1.60
C PHE A 127 -11.93 -7.96 0.51
N GLU A 128 -12.76 -9.01 0.51
CA GLU A 128 -13.73 -9.33 -0.54
C GLU A 128 -14.67 -8.16 -0.93
N TYR A 129 -14.94 -7.26 0.01
CA TYR A 129 -15.82 -6.11 -0.22
C TYR A 129 -15.07 -4.84 -0.69
N ASN A 130 -13.72 -4.85 -0.71
CA ASN A 130 -12.92 -3.68 -1.11
C ASN A 130 -12.74 -3.60 -2.64
N ILE A 131 -13.84 -3.43 -3.35
CA ILE A 131 -13.86 -3.38 -4.82
C ILE A 131 -12.99 -2.22 -5.36
N ALA A 132 -12.92 -1.11 -4.62
CA ALA A 132 -12.12 0.03 -5.03
C ALA A 132 -10.62 -0.31 -5.11
N SER A 133 -10.09 -1.01 -4.11
CA SER A 133 -8.70 -1.48 -4.12
C SER A 133 -8.44 -2.50 -5.21
N MET A 134 -9.37 -3.44 -5.46
CA MET A 134 -9.24 -4.41 -6.57
C MET A 134 -9.09 -3.69 -7.91
N ARG A 135 -9.93 -2.68 -8.18
CA ARG A 135 -9.85 -1.88 -9.41
C ARG A 135 -8.55 -1.09 -9.55
N VAL A 136 -8.01 -0.59 -8.43
CA VAL A 136 -6.70 0.08 -8.41
C VAL A 136 -5.61 -0.89 -8.85
N LEU A 137 -5.57 -2.09 -8.28
CA LEU A 137 -4.60 -3.13 -8.61
C LEU A 137 -4.73 -3.59 -10.05
N GLU A 138 -5.93 -3.88 -10.52
CA GLU A 138 -6.18 -4.29 -11.92
C GLU A 138 -5.69 -3.23 -12.92
N LYS A 139 -5.98 -1.95 -12.65
CA LYS A 139 -5.48 -0.82 -13.47
C LYS A 139 -3.96 -0.65 -13.40
N ALA A 140 -3.33 -1.12 -12.33
CA ALA A 140 -1.88 -1.12 -12.17
C ALA A 140 -1.21 -2.38 -12.76
N GLY A 141 -1.98 -3.31 -13.34
CA GLY A 141 -1.46 -4.49 -14.02
C GLY A 141 -1.44 -5.77 -13.17
N PHE A 142 -1.95 -5.72 -11.94
CA PHE A 142 -2.10 -6.92 -11.11
C PHE A 142 -3.23 -7.81 -11.63
N VAL A 143 -3.07 -9.11 -11.47
CA VAL A 143 -4.10 -10.10 -11.78
C VAL A 143 -4.54 -10.81 -10.50
N ARG A 144 -5.81 -11.16 -10.40
CA ARG A 144 -6.32 -11.95 -9.29
C ARG A 144 -5.85 -13.40 -9.47
N GLU A 145 -5.03 -13.88 -8.56
CA GLU A 145 -4.45 -15.23 -8.60
C GLU A 145 -5.25 -16.24 -7.77
N ALA A 146 -5.89 -15.80 -6.68
CA ALA A 146 -6.63 -16.68 -5.79
C ALA A 146 -7.74 -15.96 -5.02
N VAL A 147 -8.68 -16.74 -4.51
CA VAL A 147 -9.63 -16.36 -3.46
C VAL A 147 -9.45 -17.32 -2.31
N LEU A 148 -9.00 -16.80 -1.18
CA LEU A 148 -8.85 -17.57 0.05
C LEU A 148 -10.13 -17.42 0.87
N LYS A 149 -10.88 -18.51 0.97
CA LYS A 149 -12.14 -18.52 1.70
C LYS A 149 -11.93 -18.39 3.20
N GLU A 150 -12.76 -17.56 3.84
CA GLU A 150 -12.81 -17.42 5.30
C GLU A 150 -11.43 -17.19 5.95
N SER A 151 -10.57 -16.39 5.30
CA SER A 151 -9.14 -16.27 5.65
C SER A 151 -8.79 -15.01 6.45
N ALA A 152 -9.78 -14.20 6.81
CA ALA A 152 -9.60 -13.06 7.71
C ALA A 152 -10.85 -12.81 8.56
N ILE A 153 -10.65 -12.05 9.64
CA ILE A 153 -11.75 -11.54 10.48
C ILE A 153 -11.67 -10.03 10.47
N LYS A 154 -12.77 -9.36 10.13
CA LYS A 154 -12.91 -7.91 10.26
C LYS A 154 -14.28 -7.57 10.86
N ASN A 155 -14.32 -6.68 11.86
CA ASN A 155 -15.55 -6.31 12.57
C ASN A 155 -16.33 -7.53 13.11
N GLY A 156 -15.62 -8.55 13.60
CA GLY A 156 -16.20 -9.79 14.13
C GLY A 156 -16.81 -10.71 13.07
N LYS A 157 -16.62 -10.42 11.79
CA LYS A 157 -17.10 -11.25 10.68
C LYS A 157 -15.93 -11.92 9.96
N THR A 158 -16.07 -13.19 9.67
CA THR A 158 -15.17 -13.93 8.80
C THR A 158 -15.41 -13.48 7.36
N ILE A 159 -14.32 -13.21 6.63
CA ILE A 159 -14.33 -12.70 5.27
C ILE A 159 -13.32 -13.42 4.38
N ASP A 160 -13.57 -13.40 3.08
CA ASP A 160 -12.64 -13.91 2.09
C ASP A 160 -11.52 -12.89 1.80
N LEU A 161 -10.35 -13.41 1.40
CA LEU A 161 -9.25 -12.62 0.87
C LEU A 161 -9.05 -12.88 -0.62
N TYR A 162 -9.02 -11.82 -1.40
CA TYR A 162 -8.73 -11.85 -2.83
C TYR A 162 -7.26 -11.51 -3.02
N TYR A 163 -6.48 -12.49 -3.48
CA TYR A 163 -5.05 -12.34 -3.72
C TYR A 163 -4.79 -11.85 -5.13
N TYR A 164 -4.19 -10.66 -5.22
CA TYR A 164 -3.72 -10.08 -6.47
C TYR A 164 -2.21 -10.18 -6.54
N GLY A 165 -1.65 -10.51 -7.70
CA GLY A 165 -0.22 -10.63 -7.92
C GLY A 165 0.22 -9.90 -9.18
N LEU A 166 1.45 -9.37 -9.14
CA LEU A 166 2.18 -8.83 -10.28
C LEU A 166 3.58 -9.43 -10.29
N ARG A 167 3.99 -10.00 -11.41
CA ARG A 167 5.33 -10.57 -11.58
C ARG A 167 6.20 -9.59 -12.36
N LEU A 168 7.48 -9.59 -12.02
CA LEU A 168 8.49 -8.95 -12.87
C LEU A 168 8.42 -9.58 -14.27
N PRO A 169 8.29 -8.79 -15.34
CA PRO A 169 8.37 -9.34 -16.68
C PRO A 169 9.67 -10.12 -16.86
N PRO A 170 9.65 -11.28 -17.55
CA PRO A 170 10.88 -11.97 -17.88
C PRO A 170 11.80 -11.01 -18.64
N GLU A 171 13.08 -10.98 -18.28
CA GLU A 171 14.07 -10.28 -19.09
C GLU A 171 13.97 -10.79 -20.53
N ASN A 172 13.71 -9.89 -21.46
CA ASN A 172 13.84 -10.19 -22.89
C ASN A 172 15.33 -10.46 -23.15
N ASN A 173 15.79 -11.68 -22.84
CA ASN A 173 17.04 -12.18 -23.38
C ASN A 173 16.91 -12.22 -24.91
N GLY A 174 17.11 -11.03 -25.51
CA GLY A 174 17.21 -10.92 -26.95
C GLY A 174 18.22 -11.93 -27.44
N THR A 175 17.74 -12.91 -28.16
CA THR A 175 18.55 -13.80 -29.00
C THR A 175 19.46 -12.90 -29.83
N ARG A 176 20.74 -12.92 -29.49
CA ARG A 176 21.82 -12.47 -30.41
C ARG A 176 22.04 -13.55 -31.44
#